data_be479180d1cc95dc07ad4c12c1b2d7a3
#
_entry.id   be479180d1cc95dc07ad4c12c1b2d7a3
#
_cell.length_a   1.000
_cell.length_b   1.000
_cell.length_c   1.000
_cell.angle_alpha   90.00
_cell.angle_beta   90.00
_cell.angle_gamma   90.00
#
_symmetry.space_group_name_H-M   'P 1'
#
loop_
_entity.id
_entity.type
_entity.pdbx_description
1 polymer ?
#
loop_
_entity_poly.entity_id
_entity_poly.type
_entity_poly.pdbx_seq_one_letter_code
_entity_poly.pdbx_strand_id
1 'polypeptide(L)'
;GDTYIGMNLSHGGHLSHGSPVNFSGKYFNVVAYGVREDNNLIDYDALAKLAKEHKPKLIIAGASAYPRIIDFVKFKEIADSVGAKLMADIAHIAGLVATGEHPTPVNVADFVTFTTHKTLRGPRGGVILGNAEYEASINKFMFPGTQGGPLMHTIASKAVSFKEALQPEFKTYQEQIVKNAKALAEVLLSGGFKLVS
;
A
#
# COMPACT_ATOMS: atom_id res chain seq x y z
N GLY A 1 22.61 -1.27 -4.71
CA GLY A 1 21.44 -2.09 -4.38
C GLY A 1 20.62 -2.42 -5.60
N ASP A 2 19.68 -3.34 -5.44
CA ASP A 2 18.74 -3.70 -6.51
C ASP A 2 17.82 -2.55 -6.88
N THR A 3 17.29 -2.57 -8.10
CA THR A 3 16.31 -1.59 -8.57
C THR A 3 14.90 -2.02 -8.18
N TYR A 4 14.11 -1.08 -7.69
CA TYR A 4 12.67 -1.23 -7.54
C TYR A 4 11.91 0.02 -7.99
N ILE A 5 10.61 -0.15 -8.23
CA ILE A 5 9.72 0.93 -8.64
C ILE A 5 8.73 1.21 -7.51
N GLY A 6 8.56 2.49 -7.15
CA GLY A 6 7.60 2.96 -6.14
C GLY A 6 6.90 4.24 -6.58
N MET A 7 5.79 4.59 -5.91
CA MET A 7 5.07 5.81 -6.24
C MET A 7 5.84 7.06 -5.80
N ASN A 8 5.88 8.05 -6.69
CA ASN A 8 6.49 9.34 -6.40
C ASN A 8 5.84 9.98 -5.15
N LEU A 9 6.67 10.47 -4.23
CA LEU A 9 6.22 11.10 -2.99
C LEU A 9 5.28 12.28 -3.26
N SER A 10 5.61 13.11 -4.25
CA SER A 10 4.81 14.28 -4.63
C SER A 10 3.48 13.92 -5.30
N HIS A 11 3.29 12.67 -5.73
CA HIS A 11 2.06 12.15 -6.32
C HIS A 11 1.24 11.28 -5.34
N GLY A 12 1.58 11.33 -4.06
CA GLY A 12 0.87 10.61 -3.02
C GLY A 12 1.58 9.36 -2.49
N GLY A 13 2.83 9.10 -2.89
CA GLY A 13 3.64 8.00 -2.39
C GLY A 13 3.95 8.11 -0.89
N HIS A 14 4.62 7.10 -0.34
CA HIS A 14 5.10 7.11 1.03
C HIS A 14 6.63 7.28 1.09
N LEU A 15 7.14 7.88 2.17
CA LEU A 15 8.58 8.04 2.38
C LEU A 15 9.36 6.73 2.26
N SER A 16 8.83 5.64 2.78
CA SER A 16 9.46 4.32 2.70
C SER A 16 9.38 3.67 1.30
N HIS A 17 8.73 4.29 0.33
CA HIS A 17 8.67 3.83 -1.05
C HIS A 17 9.78 4.42 -1.92
N GLY A 18 10.88 4.87 -1.32
CA GLY A 18 12.07 5.27 -2.05
C GLY A 18 12.49 6.73 -1.92
N SER A 19 11.96 7.45 -0.93
CA SER A 19 12.44 8.81 -0.66
C SER A 19 13.95 8.80 -0.35
N PRO A 20 14.73 9.75 -0.93
CA PRO A 20 16.20 9.82 -0.72
C PRO A 20 16.61 10.00 0.75
N VAL A 21 15.71 10.50 1.60
CA VAL A 21 15.97 10.65 3.04
C VAL A 21 15.68 9.38 3.83
N ASN A 22 14.95 8.43 3.26
CA ASN A 22 14.63 7.15 3.88
C ASN A 22 15.70 6.09 3.53
N PHE A 23 15.87 5.06 4.40
CA PHE A 23 16.81 3.99 4.11
C PHE A 23 16.54 3.31 2.76
N SER A 24 15.28 3.19 2.37
CA SER A 24 14.87 2.58 1.10
C SER A 24 15.45 3.32 -0.11
N GLY A 25 15.48 4.65 -0.09
CA GLY A 25 16.11 5.45 -1.14
C GLY A 25 17.63 5.55 -1.04
N LYS A 26 18.22 5.20 0.12
CA LYS A 26 19.66 5.20 0.31
C LYS A 26 20.34 3.88 -0.09
N TYR A 27 19.67 2.76 0.12
CA TYR A 27 20.27 1.44 -0.13
C TYR A 27 19.88 0.82 -1.47
N PHE A 28 18.81 1.29 -2.09
CA PHE A 28 18.30 0.75 -3.34
C PHE A 28 18.30 1.79 -4.45
N ASN A 29 18.31 1.32 -5.69
CA ASN A 29 18.11 2.16 -6.87
C ASN A 29 16.59 2.28 -7.11
N VAL A 30 16.04 3.48 -6.87
CA VAL A 30 14.60 3.72 -6.91
C VAL A 30 14.19 4.45 -8.17
N VAL A 31 13.22 3.90 -8.88
CA VAL A 31 12.55 4.55 -10.01
C VAL A 31 11.14 4.92 -9.58
N ALA A 32 10.74 6.17 -9.78
CA ALA A 32 9.43 6.63 -9.35
C ALA A 32 8.42 6.59 -10.49
N TYR A 33 7.23 6.00 -10.25
CA TYR A 33 6.08 6.19 -11.12
C TYR A 33 5.16 7.28 -10.59
N GLY A 34 4.32 7.83 -11.44
CA GLY A 34 3.45 8.95 -11.10
C GLY A 34 2.00 8.75 -11.55
N VAL A 35 1.29 9.86 -11.46
CA VAL A 35 -0.09 10.00 -11.97
C VAL A 35 -0.09 10.83 -13.25
N ARG A 36 -1.13 10.68 -14.05
CA ARG A 36 -1.38 11.46 -15.27
C ARG A 36 -1.74 12.89 -14.89
N GLU A 37 -1.28 13.84 -15.69
CA GLU A 37 -1.55 15.28 -15.46
C GLU A 37 -3.01 15.67 -15.71
N ASP A 38 -3.69 14.96 -16.63
CA ASP A 38 -5.05 15.26 -17.08
C ASP A 38 -6.11 14.87 -16.05
N ASN A 39 -5.88 13.80 -15.27
CA ASN A 39 -6.92 13.23 -14.41
C ASN A 39 -6.42 12.74 -13.03
N ASN A 40 -5.13 12.88 -12.75
CA ASN A 40 -4.47 12.45 -11.51
C ASN A 40 -4.65 10.95 -11.18
N LEU A 41 -4.91 10.11 -12.19
CA LEU A 41 -4.92 8.65 -12.04
C LEU A 41 -3.53 8.08 -12.27
N ILE A 42 -3.22 6.95 -11.64
CA ILE A 42 -1.97 6.22 -11.87
C ILE A 42 -1.81 5.94 -13.37
N ASP A 43 -0.65 6.31 -13.92
CA ASP A 43 -0.31 6.06 -15.32
C ASP A 43 0.30 4.66 -15.47
N TYR A 44 -0.55 3.68 -15.70
CA TYR A 44 -0.13 2.29 -15.88
C TYR A 44 0.70 2.06 -17.15
N ASP A 45 0.48 2.86 -18.19
CA ASP A 45 1.25 2.76 -19.43
C ASP A 45 2.68 3.27 -19.24
N ALA A 46 2.84 4.40 -18.54
CA ALA A 46 4.14 4.92 -18.13
C ALA A 46 4.84 3.95 -17.17
N LEU A 47 4.12 3.37 -16.21
CA LEU A 47 4.66 2.36 -15.32
C LEU A 47 5.18 1.13 -16.07
N ALA A 48 4.44 0.64 -17.06
CA ALA A 48 4.87 -0.51 -17.89
C ALA A 48 6.14 -0.19 -18.71
N LYS A 49 6.27 1.05 -19.19
CA LYS A 49 7.50 1.50 -19.89
C LYS A 49 8.69 1.54 -18.94
N LEU A 50 8.52 2.15 -17.76
CA LEU A 50 9.56 2.18 -16.73
C LEU A 50 9.99 0.78 -16.29
N ALA A 51 9.04 -0.14 -16.11
CA ALA A 51 9.33 -1.52 -15.75
C ALA A 51 10.18 -2.23 -16.81
N LYS A 52 9.85 -2.07 -18.09
CA LYS A 52 10.63 -2.64 -19.20
C LYS A 52 12.04 -2.04 -19.31
N GLU A 53 12.16 -0.73 -19.12
CA GLU A 53 13.43 -0.01 -19.21
C GLU A 53 14.37 -0.37 -18.05
N HIS A 54 13.87 -0.32 -16.82
CA HIS A 54 14.70 -0.45 -15.62
C HIS A 54 14.79 -1.86 -15.06
N LYS A 55 13.94 -2.81 -15.52
CA LYS A 55 13.91 -4.22 -15.10
C LYS A 55 14.02 -4.38 -13.58
N PRO A 56 13.09 -3.82 -12.80
CA PRO A 56 13.15 -3.84 -11.36
C PRO A 56 13.03 -5.27 -10.80
N LYS A 57 13.51 -5.48 -9.59
CA LYS A 57 13.26 -6.71 -8.81
C LYS A 57 11.91 -6.68 -8.12
N LEU A 58 11.43 -5.48 -7.81
CA LEU A 58 10.20 -5.25 -7.05
C LEU A 58 9.44 -4.04 -7.61
N ILE A 59 8.12 -4.14 -7.68
CA ILE A 59 7.23 -3.01 -7.88
C ILE A 59 6.37 -2.86 -6.63
N ILE A 60 6.29 -1.63 -6.09
CA ILE A 60 5.45 -1.29 -4.94
C ILE A 60 4.18 -0.60 -5.41
N ALA A 61 3.05 -1.22 -5.17
CA ALA A 61 1.72 -0.66 -5.40
C ALA A 61 1.13 -0.17 -4.07
N GLY A 62 1.00 1.13 -3.90
CA GLY A 62 0.46 1.70 -2.66
C GLY A 62 0.80 3.18 -2.52
N ALA A 63 0.06 3.85 -1.67
CA ALA A 63 0.16 5.28 -1.48
C ALA A 63 -0.27 5.72 -0.08
N SER A 64 0.19 6.91 0.32
CA SER A 64 -0.30 7.60 1.53
C SER A 64 -1.48 8.51 1.23
N ALA A 65 -1.48 9.15 0.06
CA ALA A 65 -2.41 10.22 -0.30
C ALA A 65 -2.89 10.07 -1.75
N TYR A 66 -3.36 8.89 -2.11
CA TYR A 66 -3.98 8.62 -3.40
C TYR A 66 -5.43 8.13 -3.14
N PRO A 67 -6.46 8.95 -3.38
CA PRO A 67 -7.83 8.65 -2.96
C PRO A 67 -8.63 7.83 -3.99
N ARG A 68 -7.99 7.34 -5.04
CA ARG A 68 -8.61 6.56 -6.12
C ARG A 68 -8.36 5.07 -5.94
N ILE A 69 -9.12 4.28 -6.66
CA ILE A 69 -8.93 2.82 -6.70
C ILE A 69 -7.57 2.48 -7.31
N ILE A 70 -6.84 1.58 -6.65
CA ILE A 70 -5.59 1.00 -7.13
C ILE A 70 -5.93 -0.35 -7.78
N ASP A 71 -5.59 -0.50 -9.05
CA ASP A 71 -5.77 -1.74 -9.80
C ASP A 71 -4.55 -2.66 -9.58
N PHE A 72 -4.63 -3.50 -8.56
CA PHE A 72 -3.55 -4.43 -8.22
C PHE A 72 -3.33 -5.51 -9.30
N VAL A 73 -4.37 -5.84 -10.08
CA VAL A 73 -4.25 -6.81 -11.17
C VAL A 73 -3.35 -6.25 -12.26
N LYS A 74 -3.57 -4.99 -12.69
CA LYS A 74 -2.70 -4.32 -13.65
C LYS A 74 -1.26 -4.20 -13.16
N PHE A 75 -1.07 -3.87 -11.87
CA PHE A 75 0.27 -3.88 -11.28
C PHE A 75 0.94 -5.25 -11.38
N LYS A 76 0.20 -6.32 -11.11
CA LYS A 76 0.72 -7.69 -11.19
C LYS A 76 1.08 -8.08 -12.62
N GLU A 77 0.23 -7.78 -13.60
CA GLU A 77 0.51 -8.02 -15.02
C GLU A 77 1.79 -7.31 -15.47
N ILE A 78 1.98 -6.05 -15.04
CA ILE A 78 3.20 -5.29 -15.36
C ILE A 78 4.42 -5.92 -14.68
N ALA A 79 4.33 -6.28 -13.40
CA ALA A 79 5.42 -6.92 -12.67
C ALA A 79 5.83 -8.25 -13.32
N ASP A 80 4.85 -9.10 -13.64
CA ASP A 80 5.09 -10.40 -14.27
C ASP A 80 5.73 -10.26 -15.65
N SER A 81 5.34 -9.24 -16.42
CA SER A 81 5.89 -8.99 -17.76
C SER A 81 7.41 -8.75 -17.78
N VAL A 82 8.00 -8.39 -16.64
CA VAL A 82 9.43 -8.11 -16.50
C VAL A 82 10.12 -9.03 -15.46
N GLY A 83 9.40 -10.00 -14.91
CA GLY A 83 9.90 -10.92 -13.89
C GLY A 83 10.12 -10.28 -12.52
N ALA A 84 9.47 -9.15 -12.25
CA ALA A 84 9.50 -8.49 -10.95
C ALA A 84 8.48 -9.10 -9.98
N LYS A 85 8.73 -8.92 -8.68
CA LYS A 85 7.73 -9.20 -7.64
C LYS A 85 6.84 -7.99 -7.41
N LEU A 86 5.57 -8.22 -7.03
CA LEU A 86 4.65 -7.17 -6.62
C LEU A 86 4.50 -7.15 -5.10
N MET A 87 4.75 -6.00 -4.49
CA MET A 87 4.38 -5.71 -3.11
C MET A 87 3.25 -4.67 -3.09
N ALA A 88 2.13 -5.02 -2.51
CA ALA A 88 1.02 -4.10 -2.29
C ALA A 88 1.07 -3.54 -0.86
N ASP A 89 1.37 -2.26 -0.74
CA ASP A 89 1.32 -1.55 0.55
C ASP A 89 -0.06 -0.88 0.70
N ILE A 90 -0.93 -1.53 1.47
CA ILE A 90 -2.28 -1.06 1.73
C ILE A 90 -2.43 -0.38 3.10
N ALA A 91 -1.34 0.11 3.67
CA ALA A 91 -1.33 0.67 5.02
C ALA A 91 -2.46 1.68 5.28
N HIS A 92 -2.72 2.59 4.34
CA HIS A 92 -3.76 3.60 4.49
C HIS A 92 -5.19 3.07 4.26
N ILE A 93 -5.34 2.02 3.47
CA ILE A 93 -6.63 1.50 3.01
C ILE A 93 -6.95 0.10 3.54
N ALA A 94 -6.16 -0.43 4.49
CA ALA A 94 -6.33 -1.80 4.99
C ALA A 94 -7.75 -2.08 5.52
N GLY A 95 -8.36 -1.13 6.21
CA GLY A 95 -9.74 -1.24 6.67
C GLY A 95 -10.75 -1.30 5.53
N LEU A 96 -10.57 -0.48 4.49
CA LEU A 96 -11.41 -0.46 3.30
C LEU A 96 -11.28 -1.78 2.51
N VAL A 97 -10.05 -2.29 2.38
CA VAL A 97 -9.78 -3.59 1.73
C VAL A 97 -10.43 -4.73 2.50
N ALA A 98 -10.31 -4.74 3.84
CA ALA A 98 -10.88 -5.78 4.70
C ALA A 98 -12.40 -5.89 4.60
N THR A 99 -13.09 -4.79 4.26
CA THR A 99 -14.56 -4.74 4.17
C THR A 99 -15.10 -4.74 2.74
N GLY A 100 -14.21 -4.75 1.74
CA GLY A 100 -14.60 -4.77 0.34
C GLY A 100 -14.92 -3.39 -0.26
N GLU A 101 -14.67 -2.30 0.48
CA GLU A 101 -14.80 -0.92 -0.02
C GLU A 101 -13.70 -0.55 -1.02
N HIS A 102 -12.62 -1.33 -1.06
CA HIS A 102 -11.54 -1.24 -2.04
C HIS A 102 -11.15 -2.67 -2.46
N PRO A 103 -10.76 -2.90 -3.74
CA PRO A 103 -10.27 -4.19 -4.20
C PRO A 103 -9.11 -4.71 -3.34
N THR A 104 -9.09 -6.02 -3.11
CA THR A 104 -8.04 -6.67 -2.33
C THR A 104 -6.84 -7.05 -3.19
N PRO A 105 -5.58 -6.83 -2.75
CA PRO A 105 -4.39 -7.38 -3.39
C PRO A 105 -4.05 -8.81 -2.92
N VAL A 106 -4.76 -9.34 -1.91
CA VAL A 106 -4.53 -10.70 -1.41
C VAL A 106 -4.81 -11.71 -2.51
N ASN A 107 -3.90 -12.66 -2.69
CA ASN A 107 -3.88 -13.63 -3.80
C ASN A 107 -3.58 -13.02 -5.19
N VAL A 108 -3.28 -11.72 -5.27
CA VAL A 108 -2.81 -11.04 -6.48
C VAL A 108 -1.33 -10.67 -6.35
N ALA A 109 -0.97 -9.95 -5.29
CA ALA A 109 0.40 -9.54 -5.01
C ALA A 109 1.21 -10.68 -4.36
N ASP A 110 2.53 -10.68 -4.60
CA ASP A 110 3.46 -11.62 -3.94
C ASP A 110 3.57 -11.32 -2.44
N PHE A 111 3.52 -10.03 -2.09
CA PHE A 111 3.55 -9.54 -0.72
C PHE A 111 2.47 -8.47 -0.51
N VAL A 112 1.82 -8.50 0.64
CA VAL A 112 0.91 -7.43 1.08
C VAL A 112 1.38 -6.90 2.42
N THR A 113 1.62 -5.60 2.49
CA THR A 113 2.05 -4.94 3.73
C THR A 113 1.02 -3.93 4.18
N PHE A 114 0.83 -3.82 5.48
CA PHE A 114 -0.03 -2.78 6.04
C PHE A 114 0.31 -2.46 7.49
N THR A 115 -0.13 -1.28 7.91
CA THR A 115 -0.14 -0.89 9.32
C THR A 115 -1.49 -1.18 9.94
N THR A 116 -1.50 -1.53 11.22
CA THR A 116 -2.73 -1.85 11.95
C THR A 116 -3.43 -0.62 12.53
N HIS A 117 -2.78 0.54 12.58
CA HIS A 117 -3.21 1.74 13.31
C HIS A 117 -3.80 2.88 12.45
N LYS A 118 -4.19 2.61 11.21
CA LYS A 118 -4.85 3.58 10.32
C LYS A 118 -6.32 3.19 10.12
N THR A 119 -6.81 3.02 8.89
CA THR A 119 -8.21 2.63 8.65
C THR A 119 -8.60 1.30 9.30
N LEU A 120 -7.66 0.41 9.56
CA LEU A 120 -7.92 -0.84 10.27
C LEU A 120 -8.22 -0.66 11.76
N ARG A 121 -7.94 0.52 12.34
CA ARG A 121 -8.32 0.93 13.69
C ARG A 121 -7.73 0.06 14.81
N GLY A 122 -6.53 -0.46 14.60
CA GLY A 122 -5.83 -1.32 15.56
C GLY A 122 -4.69 -0.62 16.30
N PRO A 123 -3.88 -1.36 17.07
CA PRO A 123 -2.70 -0.85 17.73
C PRO A 123 -1.61 -0.48 16.72
N ARG A 124 -0.64 0.33 17.16
CA ARG A 124 0.51 0.67 16.32
C ARG A 124 1.35 -0.57 16.05
N GLY A 125 1.46 -0.93 14.77
CA GLY A 125 2.24 -2.07 14.30
C GLY A 125 2.10 -2.28 12.81
N GLY A 126 2.88 -3.21 12.28
CA GLY A 126 2.85 -3.64 10.88
C GLY A 126 2.49 -5.12 10.74
N VAL A 127 2.07 -5.50 9.55
CA VAL A 127 1.80 -6.88 9.14
C VAL A 127 2.36 -7.07 7.74
N ILE A 128 2.91 -8.25 7.50
CA ILE A 128 3.31 -8.72 6.18
C ILE A 128 2.56 -10.02 5.90
N LEU A 129 1.86 -10.07 4.78
CA LEU A 129 1.30 -11.28 4.22
C LEU A 129 2.13 -11.64 2.98
N GLY A 130 2.36 -12.90 2.75
CA GLY A 130 3.10 -13.40 1.58
C GLY A 130 2.69 -14.82 1.26
N ASN A 131 3.01 -15.28 0.05
CA ASN A 131 2.80 -16.65 -0.34
C ASN A 131 3.69 -17.59 0.50
N ALA A 132 3.26 -18.81 0.75
CA ALA A 132 3.94 -19.77 1.60
C ALA A 132 5.40 -20.04 1.18
N GLU A 133 5.72 -19.95 -0.10
CA GLU A 133 7.08 -20.07 -0.62
C GLU A 133 8.07 -19.05 -0.05
N TYR A 134 7.59 -17.89 0.43
CA TYR A 134 8.42 -16.82 1.00
C TYR A 134 8.51 -16.86 2.52
N GLU A 135 7.80 -17.77 3.20
CA GLU A 135 7.71 -17.82 4.66
C GLU A 135 9.09 -17.84 5.33
N ALA A 136 9.96 -18.76 4.92
CA ALA A 136 11.29 -18.88 5.51
C ALA A 136 12.13 -17.60 5.32
N SER A 137 12.01 -16.97 4.16
CA SER A 137 12.73 -15.73 3.85
C SER A 137 12.19 -14.56 4.67
N ILE A 138 10.87 -14.36 4.70
CA ILE A 138 10.25 -13.30 5.50
C ILE A 138 10.63 -13.44 6.97
N ASN A 139 10.48 -14.64 7.55
CA ASN A 139 10.80 -14.90 8.94
C ASN A 139 12.27 -14.60 9.25
N LYS A 140 13.20 -15.06 8.41
CA LYS A 140 14.65 -14.82 8.58
C LYS A 140 15.00 -13.33 8.52
N PHE A 141 14.42 -12.57 7.59
CA PHE A 141 14.70 -11.14 7.47
C PHE A 141 14.00 -10.31 8.53
N MET A 142 12.87 -10.77 9.05
CA MET A 142 12.22 -10.11 10.20
C MET A 142 12.98 -10.37 11.48
N PHE A 143 13.29 -11.64 11.82
CA PHE A 143 14.05 -12.00 13.00
C PHE A 143 15.07 -13.12 12.66
N PRO A 144 16.34 -12.92 12.94
CA PRO A 144 16.98 -11.77 13.59
C PRO A 144 17.44 -10.68 12.59
N GLY A 145 16.96 -10.71 11.32
CA GLY A 145 17.49 -9.84 10.26
C GLY A 145 17.35 -8.34 10.53
N THR A 146 16.18 -7.89 10.96
CA THR A 146 15.89 -6.46 11.16
C THR A 146 15.26 -6.14 12.51
N GLN A 147 14.68 -7.11 13.20
CA GLN A 147 14.00 -6.93 14.48
C GLN A 147 14.52 -7.91 15.54
N GLY A 148 14.18 -7.63 16.80
CA GLY A 148 14.45 -8.46 17.97
C GLY A 148 13.16 -8.97 18.62
N GLY A 149 13.16 -9.05 19.98
CA GLY A 149 12.01 -9.54 20.73
C GLY A 149 10.73 -8.75 20.45
N PRO A 150 9.60 -9.43 20.21
CA PRO A 150 8.35 -8.77 19.86
C PRO A 150 7.67 -8.15 21.09
N LEU A 151 6.87 -7.11 20.83
CA LEU A 151 5.99 -6.50 21.85
C LEU A 151 4.70 -7.34 21.97
N MET A 152 4.66 -8.25 22.94
CA MET A 152 3.56 -9.21 23.10
C MET A 152 2.20 -8.55 23.35
N HIS A 153 2.17 -7.43 24.10
CA HIS A 153 0.95 -6.65 24.30
C HIS A 153 0.39 -6.08 22.98
N THR A 154 1.27 -5.67 22.06
CA THR A 154 0.88 -5.22 20.71
C THR A 154 0.31 -6.38 19.89
N ILE A 155 0.90 -7.57 19.98
CA ILE A 155 0.40 -8.77 19.29
C ILE A 155 -0.99 -9.13 19.83
N ALA A 156 -1.19 -9.15 21.15
CA ALA A 156 -2.49 -9.39 21.76
C ALA A 156 -3.53 -8.35 21.31
N SER A 157 -3.15 -7.08 21.28
CA SER A 157 -4.03 -5.99 20.81
C SER A 157 -4.39 -6.13 19.34
N LYS A 158 -3.47 -6.62 18.49
CA LYS A 158 -3.78 -6.94 17.07
C LYS A 158 -4.84 -8.03 16.98
N ALA A 159 -4.75 -9.08 17.80
CA ALA A 159 -5.74 -10.16 17.79
C ALA A 159 -7.14 -9.66 18.13
N VAL A 160 -7.27 -8.76 19.12
CA VAL A 160 -8.55 -8.10 19.47
C VAL A 160 -9.04 -7.26 18.30
N SER A 161 -8.19 -6.40 17.76
CA SER A 161 -8.51 -5.53 16.62
C SER A 161 -8.98 -6.33 15.39
N PHE A 162 -8.33 -7.42 15.07
CA PHE A 162 -8.73 -8.27 13.95
C PHE A 162 -10.07 -8.96 14.19
N LYS A 163 -10.34 -9.39 15.45
CA LYS A 163 -11.64 -9.92 15.82
C LYS A 163 -12.75 -8.87 15.68
N GLU A 164 -12.50 -7.63 16.04
CA GLU A 164 -13.43 -6.51 15.84
C GLU A 164 -13.65 -6.24 14.34
N ALA A 165 -12.57 -6.26 13.53
CA ALA A 165 -12.65 -6.05 12.09
C ALA A 165 -13.45 -7.13 11.33
N LEU A 166 -13.65 -8.30 11.92
CA LEU A 166 -14.50 -9.35 11.38
C LEU A 166 -15.99 -9.15 11.67
N GLN A 167 -16.38 -8.17 12.51
CA GLN A 167 -17.78 -7.94 12.87
C GLN A 167 -18.48 -7.08 11.81
N PRO A 168 -19.79 -7.25 11.62
CA PRO A 168 -20.60 -6.47 10.67
C PRO A 168 -20.51 -4.95 10.90
N GLU A 169 -20.40 -4.53 12.15
CA GLU A 169 -20.31 -3.12 12.54
C GLU A 169 -19.04 -2.45 11.99
N PHE A 170 -17.98 -3.21 11.81
CA PHE A 170 -16.75 -2.69 11.22
C PHE A 170 -16.94 -2.36 9.73
N LYS A 171 -17.74 -3.14 9.02
CA LYS A 171 -18.11 -2.83 7.64
C LYS A 171 -18.90 -1.51 7.57
N THR A 172 -19.91 -1.36 8.40
CA THR A 172 -20.70 -0.11 8.50
C THR A 172 -19.81 1.10 8.81
N TYR A 173 -18.82 0.91 9.70
CA TYR A 173 -17.83 1.96 10.01
C TYR A 173 -16.99 2.35 8.79
N GLN A 174 -16.50 1.41 7.99
CA GLN A 174 -15.71 1.68 6.79
C GLN A 174 -16.56 2.34 5.68
N GLU A 175 -17.79 1.90 5.48
CA GLU A 175 -18.75 2.54 4.57
C GLU A 175 -18.97 4.02 4.97
N GLN A 176 -19.06 4.30 6.28
CA GLN A 176 -19.23 5.67 6.76
C GLN A 176 -17.99 6.52 6.51
N ILE A 177 -16.77 5.97 6.59
CA ILE A 177 -15.52 6.66 6.21
C ILE A 177 -15.60 7.14 4.76
N VAL A 178 -16.02 6.28 3.84
CA VAL A 178 -16.15 6.62 2.42
C VAL A 178 -17.23 7.71 2.20
N LYS A 179 -18.37 7.58 2.87
CA LYS A 179 -19.44 8.61 2.81
C LYS A 179 -18.96 9.97 3.32
N ASN A 180 -18.24 9.98 4.44
CA ASN A 180 -17.70 11.21 5.02
C ASN A 180 -16.67 11.88 4.09
N ALA A 181 -15.79 11.09 3.46
CA ALA A 181 -14.80 11.60 2.52
C ALA A 181 -15.48 12.24 1.29
N LYS A 182 -16.53 11.61 0.75
CA LYS A 182 -17.32 12.16 -0.36
C LYS A 182 -18.01 13.46 0.02
N ALA A 183 -18.69 13.49 1.17
CA ALA A 183 -19.37 14.70 1.66
C ALA A 183 -18.38 15.85 1.87
N LEU A 184 -17.19 15.57 2.43
CA LEU A 184 -16.14 16.58 2.58
C LEU A 184 -15.69 17.12 1.22
N ALA A 185 -15.46 16.25 0.25
CA ALA A 185 -15.06 16.63 -1.11
C ALA A 185 -16.12 17.53 -1.77
N GLU A 186 -17.40 17.19 -1.67
CA GLU A 186 -18.52 17.96 -2.20
C GLU A 186 -18.60 19.37 -1.58
N VAL A 187 -18.44 19.47 -0.26
CA VAL A 187 -18.44 20.77 0.44
C VAL A 187 -17.26 21.63 0.01
N LEU A 188 -16.07 21.05 -0.12
CA LEU A 188 -14.89 21.79 -0.59
C LEU A 188 -15.08 22.30 -2.01
N LEU A 189 -15.56 21.46 -2.93
CA LEU A 189 -15.84 21.84 -4.31
C LEU A 189 -16.90 22.94 -4.39
N SER A 190 -18.00 22.83 -3.64
CA SER A 190 -19.05 23.86 -3.60
C SER A 190 -18.57 25.19 -2.99
N GLY A 191 -17.58 25.12 -2.10
CA GLY A 191 -16.89 26.28 -1.54
C GLY A 191 -15.85 26.92 -2.46
N GLY A 192 -15.71 26.43 -3.71
CA GLY A 192 -14.78 26.98 -4.70
C GLY A 192 -13.35 26.47 -4.57
N PHE A 193 -13.08 25.47 -3.72
CA PHE A 193 -11.77 24.84 -3.62
C PHE A 193 -11.56 23.84 -4.77
N LYS A 194 -10.33 23.75 -5.25
CA LYS A 194 -9.93 22.73 -6.24
C LYS A 194 -9.33 21.53 -5.51
N LEU A 195 -9.89 20.36 -5.75
CA LEU A 195 -9.28 19.10 -5.31
C LEU A 195 -8.19 18.69 -6.29
N VAL A 196 -7.11 18.12 -5.78
CA VAL A 196 -6.02 17.58 -6.61
C VAL A 196 -6.49 16.32 -7.30
N SER A 197 -7.28 15.50 -6.59
CA SER A 197 -7.77 14.22 -7.11
C SER A 197 -9.11 13.86 -6.46
#